data_04c9fbc79cd8d27a842fdb433baf8622
#
_entry.id   04c9fbc79cd8d27a842fdb433baf8622
#
_cell.length_a   1.000
_cell.length_b   1.000
_cell.length_c   1.000
_cell.angle_alpha   90.00
_cell.angle_beta   90.00
_cell.angle_gamma   90.00
#
_symmetry.space_group_name_H-M   'P 1'
#
loop_
_entity.id
_entity.type
_entity.pdbx_description
1 polymer ?
#
loop_
_entity_poly.entity_id
_entity_poly.type
_entity_poly.pdbx_seq_one_letter_code
_entity_poly.pdbx_strand_id
1 'polypeptide(L)'
;METLKSKISRKIWDMWFSTFKVESVTDDLVVFSVGNLFIKDWISQRYAKQFVETIKEVSGKDIPYQIKDEVVQESEPRQNVPLVRKRPVLLSEFNKEYTFESFVVGPFNEEGYDGAIEIAKNPGKMNPFFLYGGVGLGKTHLLNAIANYVLENSPDLHVMYMTAEKFMNDLIVAIKNGTTIEFRKNIREKLDILMIDDIQILEAKEGIQSELFHTLNHFIDNQRQIVLCSDRTPTQLSKFQPRLVSRLQMGLMVKVDNPDLQTKFEIAKAFALKNGMPLDDESIREIVEASDNIRTIKGIINKIAFKNTKKAVDKSNISKIVREVSGVEIRNFQGKNIVEKEIFFNALAMIFDVSPAEIDAKLRTAKLSNTRQIGMFFARKYLGKTFAEIGEWFGRDHSSVVYACKKVEESVRIGNGMVKKQIIQLQEILKIRKEESAI
;
A
#
# COMPACT_ATOMS: atom_id res chain seq x y z
N MET A 1 4.40 -41.96 14.11
CA MET A 1 4.27 -40.56 14.54
C MET A 1 5.58 -39.99 15.14
N GLU A 2 6.20 -40.70 16.10
CA GLU A 2 7.45 -40.22 16.73
C GLU A 2 8.59 -40.04 15.73
N THR A 3 8.74 -40.96 14.76
CA THR A 3 9.75 -40.89 13.70
C THR A 3 9.54 -39.66 12.79
N LEU A 4 8.31 -39.29 12.45
CA LEU A 4 8.00 -38.07 11.70
C LEU A 4 8.28 -36.84 12.55
N LYS A 5 7.94 -36.86 13.84
CA LYS A 5 8.18 -35.76 14.77
C LYS A 5 9.68 -35.48 14.98
N SER A 6 10.54 -36.51 14.93
CA SER A 6 11.99 -36.32 15.04
C SER A 6 12.63 -35.65 13.81
N LYS A 7 11.98 -35.74 12.64
CA LYS A 7 12.43 -35.16 11.36
C LYS A 7 11.98 -33.70 11.16
N ILE A 8 11.10 -33.19 12.04
CA ILE A 8 10.49 -31.85 11.93
C ILE A 8 10.85 -31.05 13.18
N SER A 9 11.28 -29.80 13.01
CA SER A 9 11.63 -28.96 14.16
C SER A 9 10.44 -28.80 15.13
N ARG A 10 10.71 -28.83 16.44
CA ARG A 10 9.68 -28.73 17.49
C ARG A 10 8.75 -27.55 17.29
N LYS A 11 9.29 -26.38 16.90
CA LYS A 11 8.51 -25.17 16.63
C LYS A 11 7.53 -25.35 15.49
N ILE A 12 7.92 -26.04 14.41
CA ILE A 12 7.07 -26.31 13.25
C ILE A 12 6.06 -27.39 13.62
N TRP A 13 6.46 -28.42 14.36
CA TRP A 13 5.57 -29.47 14.82
C TRP A 13 4.43 -28.91 15.68
N ASP A 14 4.75 -28.12 16.71
CA ASP A 14 3.76 -27.54 17.60
C ASP A 14 2.84 -26.55 16.89
N MET A 15 3.30 -25.92 15.80
CA MET A 15 2.53 -24.94 15.04
C MET A 15 1.60 -25.58 13.99
N TRP A 16 2.05 -26.62 13.29
CA TRP A 16 1.36 -27.13 12.10
C TRP A 16 0.89 -28.57 12.20
N PHE A 17 1.45 -29.38 13.08
CA PHE A 17 1.13 -30.78 13.25
C PHE A 17 0.35 -31.10 14.54
N SER A 18 -0.08 -30.08 15.29
CA SER A 18 -0.81 -30.26 16.56
C SER A 18 -2.12 -31.05 16.41
N THR A 19 -2.78 -30.91 15.25
CA THR A 19 -4.02 -31.65 14.91
C THR A 19 -3.79 -32.85 14.03
N PHE A 20 -2.54 -33.20 13.72
CA PHE A 20 -2.18 -34.26 12.80
C PHE A 20 -2.31 -35.62 13.48
N LYS A 21 -3.12 -36.53 12.89
CA LYS A 21 -3.37 -37.88 13.41
C LYS A 21 -3.19 -38.91 12.32
N VAL A 22 -2.89 -40.12 12.73
CA VAL A 22 -2.96 -41.33 11.86
C VAL A 22 -4.37 -41.90 12.00
N GLU A 23 -5.14 -41.91 10.94
CA GLU A 23 -6.49 -42.49 10.93
C GLU A 23 -6.47 -43.99 10.70
N SER A 24 -5.73 -44.44 9.68
CA SER A 24 -5.63 -45.87 9.37
C SER A 24 -4.28 -46.16 8.71
N VAL A 25 -3.82 -47.39 8.95
CA VAL A 25 -2.63 -47.95 8.32
C VAL A 25 -3.02 -49.32 7.79
N THR A 26 -2.93 -49.49 6.48
CA THR A 26 -3.13 -50.76 5.80
C THR A 26 -1.86 -51.12 5.00
N ASP A 27 -1.78 -52.35 4.48
CA ASP A 27 -0.65 -52.74 3.61
C ASP A 27 -0.57 -51.91 2.31
N ASP A 28 -1.68 -51.27 1.88
CA ASP A 28 -1.79 -50.56 0.60
C ASP A 28 -1.90 -49.06 0.73
N LEU A 29 -2.27 -48.54 1.89
CA LEU A 29 -2.52 -47.09 2.08
C LEU A 29 -2.35 -46.64 3.54
N VAL A 30 -1.67 -45.55 3.76
CA VAL A 30 -1.63 -44.85 5.04
C VAL A 30 -2.49 -43.59 4.96
N VAL A 31 -3.48 -43.48 5.85
CA VAL A 31 -4.36 -42.31 5.90
C VAL A 31 -4.05 -41.46 7.13
N PHE A 32 -3.77 -40.21 6.91
CA PHE A 32 -3.61 -39.18 7.94
C PHE A 32 -4.82 -38.27 7.93
N SER A 33 -5.16 -37.70 9.09
CA SER A 33 -6.14 -36.64 9.19
C SER A 33 -5.52 -35.38 9.79
N VAL A 34 -6.03 -34.24 9.37
CA VAL A 34 -5.68 -32.91 9.87
C VAL A 34 -6.93 -32.12 10.13
N GLY A 35 -6.83 -31.15 11.04
CA GLY A 35 -7.99 -30.37 11.48
C GLY A 35 -8.62 -29.47 10.40
N ASN A 36 -7.98 -29.25 9.26
CA ASN A 36 -8.56 -28.44 8.17
C ASN A 36 -7.76 -28.52 6.86
N LEU A 37 -8.42 -28.12 5.76
CA LEU A 37 -7.87 -28.13 4.41
C LEU A 37 -6.58 -27.30 4.27
N PHE A 38 -6.46 -26.18 4.98
CA PHE A 38 -5.29 -25.32 4.93
C PHE A 38 -4.03 -26.03 5.48
N ILE A 39 -4.15 -26.69 6.62
CA ILE A 39 -3.06 -27.50 7.20
C ILE A 39 -2.69 -28.64 6.26
N LYS A 40 -3.70 -29.29 5.66
CA LYS A 40 -3.51 -30.34 4.66
C LYS A 40 -2.66 -29.85 3.48
N ASP A 41 -3.08 -28.76 2.85
CA ASP A 41 -2.38 -28.22 1.67
C ASP A 41 -0.96 -27.76 2.02
N TRP A 42 -0.80 -27.08 3.15
CA TRP A 42 0.50 -26.62 3.60
C TRP A 42 1.48 -27.75 3.92
N ILE A 43 1.00 -28.79 4.62
CA ILE A 43 1.80 -29.97 4.97
C ILE A 43 2.12 -30.77 3.71
N SER A 44 1.15 -31.02 2.84
CA SER A 44 1.32 -31.80 1.61
C SER A 44 2.35 -31.19 0.66
N GLN A 45 2.38 -29.87 0.55
CA GLN A 45 3.33 -29.18 -0.33
C GLN A 45 4.77 -29.19 0.21
N ARG A 46 4.96 -29.15 1.51
CA ARG A 46 6.29 -28.93 2.10
C ARG A 46 6.94 -30.17 2.70
N TYR A 47 6.13 -31.13 3.11
CA TYR A 47 6.61 -32.32 3.84
C TYR A 47 6.32 -33.64 3.13
N ALA A 48 5.91 -33.61 1.85
CA ALA A 48 5.64 -34.82 1.07
C ALA A 48 6.80 -35.81 1.10
N LYS A 49 8.03 -35.37 0.94
CA LYS A 49 9.23 -36.24 0.97
C LYS A 49 9.42 -36.90 2.35
N GLN A 50 9.26 -36.13 3.42
CA GLN A 50 9.38 -36.62 4.79
C GLN A 50 8.32 -37.70 5.12
N PHE A 51 7.10 -37.58 4.56
CA PHE A 51 6.07 -38.61 4.70
C PHE A 51 6.50 -39.90 4.03
N VAL A 52 6.89 -39.84 2.76
CA VAL A 52 7.32 -41.04 2.00
C VAL A 52 8.51 -41.72 2.70
N GLU A 53 9.54 -40.94 3.08
CA GLU A 53 10.70 -41.48 3.78
C GLU A 53 10.37 -42.08 5.14
N THR A 54 9.44 -41.47 5.89
CA THR A 54 9.05 -41.96 7.21
C THR A 54 8.21 -43.25 7.09
N ILE A 55 7.27 -43.32 6.14
CA ILE A 55 6.46 -44.51 5.88
C ILE A 55 7.37 -45.68 5.47
N LYS A 56 8.31 -45.45 4.56
CA LYS A 56 9.27 -46.47 4.11
C LYS A 56 10.18 -46.96 5.22
N GLU A 57 10.64 -46.05 6.10
CA GLU A 57 11.48 -46.38 7.26
C GLU A 57 10.74 -47.26 8.29
N VAL A 58 9.45 -46.94 8.53
CA VAL A 58 8.66 -47.62 9.58
C VAL A 58 8.03 -48.95 9.04
N SER A 59 7.58 -49.00 7.78
CA SER A 59 6.90 -50.15 7.20
C SER A 59 7.82 -51.11 6.42
N GLY A 60 9.02 -50.66 6.04
CA GLY A 60 9.91 -51.37 5.14
C GLY A 60 9.43 -51.41 3.68
N LYS A 61 8.28 -50.84 3.37
CA LYS A 61 7.62 -50.86 2.06
C LYS A 61 7.36 -49.43 1.58
N ASP A 62 7.19 -49.27 0.28
CA ASP A 62 6.79 -48.00 -0.34
C ASP A 62 5.26 -47.93 -0.43
N ILE A 63 4.61 -47.49 0.64
CA ILE A 63 3.16 -47.43 0.75
C ILE A 63 2.69 -46.02 0.45
N PRO A 64 1.72 -45.82 -0.47
CA PRO A 64 1.14 -44.48 -0.73
C PRO A 64 0.42 -43.97 0.52
N TYR A 65 0.35 -42.63 0.62
CA TYR A 65 -0.35 -41.99 1.71
C TYR A 65 -1.40 -40.98 1.21
N GLN A 66 -2.41 -40.77 2.02
CA GLN A 66 -3.44 -39.77 1.82
C GLN A 66 -3.59 -38.91 3.08
N ILE A 67 -3.70 -37.59 2.91
CA ILE A 67 -4.04 -36.70 4.02
C ILE A 67 -5.47 -36.23 3.80
N LYS A 68 -6.35 -36.51 4.77
CA LYS A 68 -7.74 -36.08 4.80
C LYS A 68 -7.86 -34.88 5.74
N ASP A 69 -8.78 -33.96 5.44
CA ASP A 69 -9.26 -32.94 6.36
C ASP A 69 -10.48 -33.53 7.13
N GLU A 70 -10.57 -33.28 8.42
CA GLU A 70 -11.75 -33.63 9.21
C GLU A 70 -12.94 -32.82 8.69
N VAL A 71 -13.74 -33.42 7.81
CA VAL A 71 -15.05 -32.91 7.42
C VAL A 71 -16.00 -33.21 8.57
N VAL A 72 -16.37 -32.19 9.33
CA VAL A 72 -17.47 -32.31 10.30
C VAL A 72 -18.73 -32.61 9.49
N GLN A 73 -19.24 -33.85 9.61
CA GLN A 73 -20.53 -34.23 9.05
C GLN A 73 -21.61 -33.31 9.58
N GLU A 74 -22.26 -32.60 8.67
CA GLU A 74 -23.46 -31.82 8.95
C GLU A 74 -24.55 -32.76 9.47
N SER A 75 -24.95 -32.59 10.74
CA SER A 75 -26.20 -33.13 11.25
C SER A 75 -27.37 -32.40 10.61
N GLU A 76 -28.38 -33.17 10.21
CA GLU A 76 -29.59 -32.87 9.44
C GLU A 76 -30.29 -31.51 9.72
N PRO A 77 -31.08 -31.00 8.75
CA PRO A 77 -31.67 -29.66 8.82
C PRO A 77 -32.77 -29.58 9.88
N ARG A 78 -32.56 -28.79 10.91
CA ARG A 78 -33.62 -28.40 11.85
C ARG A 78 -34.55 -27.40 11.22
N GLN A 79 -35.84 -27.68 11.31
CA GLN A 79 -36.99 -26.94 10.84
C GLN A 79 -36.92 -25.41 11.13
N ASN A 80 -37.40 -24.64 10.16
CA ASN A 80 -37.58 -23.20 10.18
C ASN A 80 -38.34 -22.70 11.43
N VAL A 81 -37.59 -22.13 12.37
CA VAL A 81 -38.11 -21.18 13.35
C VAL A 81 -37.56 -19.81 12.94
N PRO A 82 -38.35 -18.74 12.84
CA PRO A 82 -37.81 -17.41 12.56
C PRO A 82 -36.96 -16.97 13.73
N LEU A 83 -35.65 -17.18 13.62
CA LEU A 83 -34.68 -16.64 14.54
C LEU A 83 -34.65 -15.12 14.36
N VAL A 84 -35.17 -14.39 15.35
CA VAL A 84 -34.77 -13.02 15.58
C VAL A 84 -33.24 -13.01 15.65
N ARG A 85 -32.58 -12.65 14.57
CA ARG A 85 -31.12 -12.60 14.47
C ARG A 85 -30.64 -11.52 15.44
N LYS A 86 -30.21 -11.93 16.63
CA LYS A 86 -29.37 -11.08 17.48
C LYS A 86 -28.13 -10.78 16.65
N ARG A 87 -27.98 -9.51 16.25
CA ARG A 87 -26.83 -9.00 15.49
C ARG A 87 -25.55 -9.52 16.13
N PRO A 88 -24.71 -10.32 15.48
CA PRO A 88 -23.36 -10.52 15.95
C PRO A 88 -22.65 -9.19 15.77
N VAL A 89 -22.24 -8.58 16.87
CA VAL A 89 -21.41 -7.38 16.89
C VAL A 89 -20.01 -7.79 16.42
N LEU A 90 -19.84 -7.93 15.11
CA LEU A 90 -18.53 -7.94 14.49
C LEU A 90 -18.11 -6.47 14.37
N LEU A 91 -17.44 -6.00 15.42
CA LEU A 91 -16.88 -4.64 15.50
C LEU A 91 -15.69 -4.52 14.53
N SER A 92 -15.97 -4.16 13.30
CA SER A 92 -14.99 -3.42 12.53
C SER A 92 -15.14 -1.95 12.90
N GLU A 93 -14.07 -1.36 13.38
CA GLU A 93 -14.04 0.07 13.66
C GLU A 93 -14.00 0.82 12.32
N PHE A 94 -15.18 1.25 11.84
CA PHE A 94 -15.28 2.15 10.70
C PHE A 94 -15.00 3.59 11.16
N ASN A 95 -14.22 4.31 10.39
CA ASN A 95 -14.10 5.74 10.60
C ASN A 95 -15.35 6.44 10.04
N LYS A 96 -16.22 6.90 10.94
CA LYS A 96 -17.48 7.58 10.59
C LYS A 96 -17.28 8.90 9.83
N GLU A 97 -16.09 9.49 9.90
CA GLU A 97 -15.77 10.72 9.19
C GLU A 97 -15.44 10.50 7.70
N TYR A 98 -15.18 9.27 7.30
CA TYR A 98 -14.86 8.91 5.92
C TYR A 98 -16.14 8.52 5.19
N THR A 99 -16.84 9.54 4.68
CA THR A 99 -18.08 9.39 3.90
C THR A 99 -17.84 9.80 2.45
N PHE A 100 -18.78 9.49 1.56
CA PHE A 100 -18.73 9.94 0.17
C PHE A 100 -18.80 11.46 0.05
N GLU A 101 -19.58 12.13 0.90
CA GLU A 101 -19.73 13.59 0.93
C GLU A 101 -18.44 14.29 1.37
N SER A 102 -17.66 13.66 2.25
CA SER A 102 -16.39 14.20 2.73
C SER A 102 -15.20 13.87 1.80
N PHE A 103 -15.43 13.11 0.73
CA PHE A 103 -14.40 12.74 -0.23
C PHE A 103 -14.31 13.80 -1.34
N VAL A 104 -13.11 14.33 -1.56
CA VAL A 104 -12.87 15.29 -2.66
C VAL A 104 -12.64 14.53 -3.95
N VAL A 105 -13.57 14.71 -4.90
CA VAL A 105 -13.51 14.07 -6.22
C VAL A 105 -12.77 14.97 -7.22
N GLY A 106 -11.94 14.36 -8.03
CA GLY A 106 -11.26 14.99 -9.15
C GLY A 106 -10.94 13.95 -10.23
N PRO A 107 -10.44 14.36 -11.41
CA PRO A 107 -10.21 13.47 -12.54
C PRO A 107 -9.31 12.26 -12.21
N PHE A 108 -8.48 12.39 -11.19
CA PHE A 108 -7.53 11.35 -10.77
C PHE A 108 -8.16 10.21 -9.95
N ASN A 109 -9.36 10.39 -9.39
CA ASN A 109 -10.04 9.43 -8.52
C ASN A 109 -11.54 9.24 -8.81
N GLU A 110 -12.07 9.91 -9.85
CA GLU A 110 -13.49 9.89 -10.23
C GLU A 110 -13.97 8.46 -10.50
N GLU A 111 -13.22 7.68 -11.28
CA GLU A 111 -13.56 6.27 -11.56
C GLU A 111 -13.61 5.43 -10.28
N GLY A 112 -12.67 5.66 -9.34
CA GLY A 112 -12.65 4.99 -8.03
C GLY A 112 -13.82 5.37 -7.15
N TYR A 113 -14.22 6.64 -7.19
CA TYR A 113 -15.37 7.15 -6.46
C TYR A 113 -16.68 6.58 -7.00
N ASP A 114 -16.87 6.61 -8.32
CA ASP A 114 -18.07 6.10 -8.97
C ASP A 114 -18.21 4.58 -8.78
N GLY A 115 -17.11 3.85 -8.93
CA GLY A 115 -17.07 2.42 -8.63
C GLY A 115 -17.43 2.11 -7.18
N ALA A 116 -16.91 2.89 -6.24
CA ALA A 116 -17.22 2.72 -4.81
C ALA A 116 -18.70 2.99 -4.51
N ILE A 117 -19.31 4.03 -5.13
CA ILE A 117 -20.74 4.31 -5.01
C ILE A 117 -21.57 3.16 -5.60
N GLU A 118 -21.22 2.65 -6.78
CA GLU A 118 -21.94 1.53 -7.40
C GLU A 118 -21.90 0.29 -6.51
N ILE A 119 -20.73 -0.03 -5.94
CA ILE A 119 -20.59 -1.14 -4.98
C ILE A 119 -21.43 -0.94 -3.72
N ALA A 120 -21.47 0.27 -3.20
CA ALA A 120 -22.23 0.57 -2.00
C ALA A 120 -23.75 0.43 -2.24
N LYS A 121 -24.22 0.79 -3.44
CA LYS A 121 -25.64 0.67 -3.83
C LYS A 121 -26.04 -0.73 -4.26
N ASN A 122 -25.17 -1.44 -4.96
CA ASN A 122 -25.42 -2.73 -5.59
C ASN A 122 -24.32 -3.74 -5.29
N PRO A 123 -24.16 -4.20 -4.02
CA PRO A 123 -23.14 -5.17 -3.65
C PRO A 123 -23.25 -6.48 -4.45
N GLY A 124 -22.12 -7.03 -4.87
CA GLY A 124 -22.02 -8.27 -5.64
C GLY A 124 -22.02 -8.10 -7.16
N LYS A 125 -22.41 -6.94 -7.68
CA LYS A 125 -22.52 -6.70 -9.14
C LYS A 125 -21.14 -6.60 -9.82
N MET A 126 -20.17 -5.98 -9.17
CA MET A 126 -18.79 -5.80 -9.66
C MET A 126 -17.82 -6.43 -8.67
N ASN A 127 -17.51 -7.70 -8.83
CA ASN A 127 -16.83 -8.50 -7.82
C ASN A 127 -15.69 -9.37 -8.39
N PRO A 128 -14.48 -9.29 -7.85
CA PRO A 128 -14.02 -8.37 -6.80
C PRO A 128 -13.91 -6.91 -7.27
N PHE A 129 -13.99 -5.94 -6.34
CA PHE A 129 -13.61 -4.57 -6.59
C PHE A 129 -12.20 -4.33 -6.07
N PHE A 130 -11.29 -3.94 -6.93
CA PHE A 130 -9.88 -3.79 -6.63
C PHE A 130 -9.40 -2.36 -6.86
N LEU A 131 -9.16 -1.63 -5.75
CA LEU A 131 -8.60 -0.28 -5.78
C LEU A 131 -7.09 -0.32 -5.63
N TYR A 132 -6.36 0.33 -6.54
CA TYR A 132 -4.92 0.41 -6.42
C TYR A 132 -4.38 1.81 -6.71
N GLY A 133 -3.23 2.12 -6.13
CA GLY A 133 -2.59 3.42 -6.30
C GLY A 133 -1.69 3.77 -5.13
N GLY A 134 -0.92 4.84 -5.25
CA GLY A 134 0.06 5.27 -4.26
C GLY A 134 -0.50 5.45 -2.84
N VAL A 135 0.40 5.64 -1.89
CA VAL A 135 0.05 5.85 -0.48
C VAL A 135 -0.61 7.22 -0.29
N GLY A 136 -1.69 7.27 0.52
CA GLY A 136 -2.34 8.53 0.89
C GLY A 136 -3.33 9.08 -0.14
N LEU A 137 -3.71 8.32 -1.19
CA LEU A 137 -4.60 8.77 -2.25
C LEU A 137 -6.11 8.61 -1.95
N GLY A 138 -6.46 8.17 -0.74
CA GLY A 138 -7.87 8.07 -0.31
C GLY A 138 -8.50 6.69 -0.47
N LYS A 139 -7.76 5.64 -0.82
CA LYS A 139 -8.29 4.27 -0.92
C LYS A 139 -9.01 3.82 0.36
N THR A 140 -8.35 3.94 1.50
CA THR A 140 -8.94 3.66 2.83
C THR A 140 -10.18 4.49 3.11
N HIS A 141 -10.22 5.75 2.64
CA HIS A 141 -11.39 6.61 2.76
C HIS A 141 -12.58 6.02 1.97
N LEU A 142 -12.35 5.62 0.70
CA LEU A 142 -13.40 5.02 -0.12
C LEU A 142 -13.93 3.71 0.48
N LEU A 143 -13.06 2.85 1.04
CA LEU A 143 -13.53 1.65 1.74
C LEU A 143 -14.44 1.98 2.92
N ASN A 144 -14.05 2.95 3.74
CA ASN A 144 -14.88 3.38 4.87
C ASN A 144 -16.17 4.09 4.40
N ALA A 145 -16.12 4.83 3.29
CA ALA A 145 -17.31 5.46 2.70
C ALA A 145 -18.33 4.42 2.23
N ILE A 146 -17.89 3.34 1.58
CA ILE A 146 -18.74 2.19 1.23
C ILE A 146 -19.40 1.63 2.50
N ALA A 147 -18.60 1.36 3.55
CA ALA A 147 -19.10 0.81 4.80
C ALA A 147 -20.14 1.71 5.47
N ASN A 148 -19.83 3.00 5.61
CA ASN A 148 -20.75 3.96 6.23
C ASN A 148 -22.06 4.06 5.45
N TYR A 149 -21.98 4.15 4.12
CA TYR A 149 -23.17 4.21 3.25
C TYR A 149 -24.05 2.95 3.40
N VAL A 150 -23.44 1.75 3.37
CA VAL A 150 -24.20 0.49 3.49
C VAL A 150 -24.83 0.36 4.88
N LEU A 151 -24.12 0.72 5.94
CA LEU A 151 -24.67 0.68 7.30
C LEU A 151 -25.86 1.62 7.51
N GLU A 152 -25.87 2.77 6.82
CA GLU A 152 -26.96 3.73 6.89
C GLU A 152 -28.18 3.32 6.04
N ASN A 153 -27.92 2.81 4.82
CA ASN A 153 -28.97 2.56 3.82
C ASN A 153 -29.43 1.10 3.75
N SER A 154 -28.62 0.16 4.26
CA SER A 154 -28.89 -1.28 4.22
C SER A 154 -28.43 -1.95 5.52
N PRO A 155 -29.06 -1.63 6.67
CA PRO A 155 -28.61 -2.06 8.00
C PRO A 155 -28.69 -3.59 8.22
N ASP A 156 -29.36 -4.31 7.34
CA ASP A 156 -29.45 -5.78 7.40
C ASP A 156 -28.22 -6.48 6.81
N LEU A 157 -27.38 -5.76 6.05
CA LEU A 157 -26.15 -6.28 5.49
C LEU A 157 -25.01 -6.28 6.52
N HIS A 158 -24.31 -7.38 6.58
CA HIS A 158 -23.13 -7.54 7.45
C HIS A 158 -21.86 -7.13 6.72
N VAL A 159 -21.29 -6.01 7.16
CA VAL A 159 -20.10 -5.41 6.55
C VAL A 159 -18.92 -5.55 7.49
N MET A 160 -17.77 -5.98 6.97
CA MET A 160 -16.50 -6.00 7.71
C MET A 160 -15.42 -5.29 6.92
N TYR A 161 -14.73 -4.37 7.57
CA TYR A 161 -13.48 -3.78 7.13
C TYR A 161 -12.33 -4.29 7.99
N MET A 162 -11.21 -4.66 7.38
CA MET A 162 -9.98 -5.00 8.07
C MET A 162 -8.77 -4.70 7.20
N THR A 163 -7.60 -4.54 7.84
CA THR A 163 -6.33 -4.55 7.12
C THR A 163 -5.92 -5.98 6.80
N ALA A 164 -5.12 -6.18 5.76
CA ALA A 164 -4.55 -7.49 5.44
C ALA A 164 -3.67 -8.04 6.57
N GLU A 165 -3.04 -7.16 7.35
CA GLU A 165 -2.31 -7.54 8.57
C GLU A 165 -3.24 -8.14 9.62
N LYS A 166 -4.40 -7.51 9.87
CA LYS A 166 -5.41 -8.05 10.80
C LYS A 166 -5.93 -9.38 10.32
N PHE A 167 -6.29 -9.51 9.03
CA PHE A 167 -6.72 -10.78 8.43
C PHE A 167 -5.69 -11.90 8.68
N MET A 168 -4.41 -11.59 8.42
CA MET A 168 -3.30 -12.53 8.67
C MET A 168 -3.19 -12.91 10.15
N ASN A 169 -3.23 -11.93 11.05
CA ASN A 169 -3.06 -12.16 12.48
C ASN A 169 -4.23 -12.97 13.05
N ASP A 170 -5.47 -12.63 12.69
CA ASP A 170 -6.67 -13.35 13.12
C ASP A 170 -6.64 -14.81 12.62
N LEU A 171 -6.21 -15.05 11.37
CA LEU A 171 -6.04 -16.41 10.84
C LEU A 171 -4.94 -17.18 11.58
N ILE A 172 -3.79 -16.56 11.88
CA ILE A 172 -2.71 -17.21 12.63
C ILE A 172 -3.19 -17.61 14.04
N VAL A 173 -3.95 -16.73 14.70
CA VAL A 173 -4.53 -17.02 16.00
C VAL A 173 -5.53 -18.18 15.91
N ALA A 174 -6.40 -18.18 14.90
CA ALA A 174 -7.36 -19.25 14.66
C ALA A 174 -6.67 -20.61 14.40
N ILE A 175 -5.55 -20.61 13.65
CA ILE A 175 -4.75 -21.83 13.43
C ILE A 175 -4.14 -22.34 14.74
N LYS A 176 -3.54 -21.43 15.54
CA LYS A 176 -2.93 -21.80 16.83
C LYS A 176 -3.93 -22.40 17.82
N ASN A 177 -5.14 -21.88 17.81
CA ASN A 177 -6.20 -22.28 18.72
C ASN A 177 -7.08 -23.43 18.18
N GLY A 178 -6.84 -23.91 16.94
CA GLY A 178 -7.68 -24.93 16.31
C GLY A 178 -9.07 -24.43 15.90
N THR A 179 -9.31 -23.10 15.87
CA THR A 179 -10.61 -22.47 15.58
C THR A 179 -10.73 -21.97 14.13
N THR A 180 -9.98 -22.55 13.20
CA THR A 180 -9.97 -22.11 11.80
C THR A 180 -11.34 -22.25 11.12
N ILE A 181 -12.12 -23.27 11.49
CA ILE A 181 -13.48 -23.48 10.98
C ILE A 181 -14.38 -22.31 11.39
N GLU A 182 -14.30 -21.88 12.64
CA GLU A 182 -15.06 -20.74 13.14
C GLU A 182 -14.63 -19.41 12.48
N PHE A 183 -13.33 -19.20 12.29
CA PHE A 183 -12.81 -18.07 11.53
C PHE A 183 -13.42 -18.01 10.13
N ARG A 184 -13.39 -19.14 9.38
CA ARG A 184 -13.98 -19.24 8.05
C ARG A 184 -15.48 -18.98 8.06
N LYS A 185 -16.21 -19.56 9.01
CA LYS A 185 -17.65 -19.35 9.17
C LYS A 185 -17.96 -17.88 9.44
N ASN A 186 -17.21 -17.23 10.30
CA ASN A 186 -17.40 -15.83 10.62
C ASN A 186 -17.15 -14.91 9.41
N ILE A 187 -16.13 -15.19 8.58
CA ILE A 187 -15.81 -14.37 7.41
C ILE A 187 -16.66 -14.76 6.20
N ARG A 188 -16.76 -16.05 5.88
CA ARG A 188 -17.36 -16.46 4.60
C ARG A 188 -18.87 -16.60 4.66
N GLU A 189 -19.45 -17.04 5.80
CA GLU A 189 -20.88 -17.32 5.88
C GLU A 189 -21.70 -16.14 6.43
N LYS A 190 -21.12 -15.38 7.37
CA LYS A 190 -21.86 -14.31 8.07
C LYS A 190 -21.76 -12.93 7.41
N LEU A 191 -20.79 -12.69 6.54
CA LEU A 191 -20.59 -11.39 5.92
C LEU A 191 -21.22 -11.34 4.54
N ASP A 192 -21.82 -10.20 4.24
CA ASP A 192 -22.31 -9.85 2.90
C ASP A 192 -21.28 -9.03 2.12
N ILE A 193 -20.50 -8.21 2.85
CA ILE A 193 -19.44 -7.38 2.27
C ILE A 193 -18.18 -7.52 3.11
N LEU A 194 -17.06 -7.90 2.47
CA LEU A 194 -15.73 -7.95 3.07
C LEU A 194 -14.81 -6.95 2.38
N MET A 195 -14.17 -6.09 3.17
CA MET A 195 -13.20 -5.11 2.68
C MET A 195 -11.86 -5.35 3.34
N ILE A 196 -10.81 -5.55 2.52
CA ILE A 196 -9.45 -5.78 3.00
C ILE A 196 -8.52 -4.72 2.41
N ASP A 197 -7.93 -3.93 3.29
CA ASP A 197 -6.97 -2.89 2.92
C ASP A 197 -5.53 -3.38 2.98
N ASP A 198 -4.66 -2.78 2.15
CA ASP A 198 -3.22 -3.02 2.11
C ASP A 198 -2.81 -4.47 1.86
N ILE A 199 -3.43 -5.14 0.87
CA ILE A 199 -3.15 -6.59 0.60
C ILE A 199 -1.71 -6.88 0.20
N GLN A 200 -0.90 -5.90 -0.24
CA GLN A 200 0.52 -6.07 -0.54
C GLN A 200 1.33 -6.59 0.66
N ILE A 201 0.85 -6.42 1.89
CA ILE A 201 1.46 -6.97 3.11
C ILE A 201 1.51 -8.51 3.08
N LEU A 202 0.62 -9.15 2.30
CA LEU A 202 0.56 -10.60 2.15
C LEU A 202 1.59 -11.16 1.15
N GLU A 203 2.43 -10.33 0.52
CA GLU A 203 3.51 -10.82 -0.34
C GLU A 203 4.40 -11.82 0.40
N ALA A 204 4.77 -12.90 -0.27
CA ALA A 204 5.53 -14.03 0.29
C ALA A 204 4.88 -14.76 1.47
N LYS A 205 3.57 -14.59 1.71
CA LYS A 205 2.78 -15.30 2.74
C LYS A 205 1.85 -16.33 2.09
N GLU A 206 2.43 -17.34 1.42
CA GLU A 206 1.70 -18.29 0.57
C GLU A 206 0.47 -18.92 1.24
N GLY A 207 0.59 -19.32 2.52
CA GLY A 207 -0.53 -19.91 3.23
C GLY A 207 -1.69 -18.94 3.47
N ILE A 208 -1.36 -17.66 3.76
CA ILE A 208 -2.37 -16.61 3.95
C ILE A 208 -3.00 -16.24 2.60
N GLN A 209 -2.20 -16.17 1.53
CA GLN A 209 -2.69 -15.95 0.17
C GLN A 209 -3.64 -17.05 -0.28
N SER A 210 -3.37 -18.32 0.11
CA SER A 210 -4.27 -19.44 -0.18
C SER A 210 -5.62 -19.27 0.53
N GLU A 211 -5.63 -18.86 1.80
CA GLU A 211 -6.87 -18.60 2.53
C GLU A 211 -7.64 -17.42 1.95
N LEU A 212 -6.94 -16.34 1.56
CA LEU A 212 -7.55 -15.21 0.86
C LEU A 212 -8.16 -15.64 -0.49
N PHE A 213 -7.46 -16.48 -1.26
CA PHE A 213 -7.97 -17.02 -2.52
C PHE A 213 -9.28 -17.80 -2.33
N HIS A 214 -9.34 -18.67 -1.34
CA HIS A 214 -10.57 -19.43 -1.06
C HIS A 214 -11.70 -18.53 -0.53
N THR A 215 -11.37 -17.50 0.25
CA THR A 215 -12.33 -16.51 0.71
C THR A 215 -12.89 -15.70 -0.46
N LEU A 216 -12.02 -15.24 -1.36
CA LEU A 216 -12.40 -14.49 -2.55
C LEU A 216 -13.33 -15.31 -3.47
N ASN A 217 -13.00 -16.58 -3.72
CA ASN A 217 -13.88 -17.47 -4.49
C ASN A 217 -15.25 -17.62 -3.81
N HIS A 218 -15.28 -17.83 -2.50
CA HIS A 218 -16.54 -17.97 -1.77
C HIS A 218 -17.45 -16.72 -1.91
N PHE A 219 -16.87 -15.51 -1.85
CA PHE A 219 -17.63 -14.29 -2.04
C PHE A 219 -18.14 -14.13 -3.47
N ILE A 220 -17.32 -14.47 -4.47
CA ILE A 220 -17.71 -14.42 -5.88
C ILE A 220 -18.83 -15.43 -6.18
N ASP A 221 -18.63 -16.69 -5.78
CA ASP A 221 -19.55 -17.79 -6.08
C ASP A 221 -20.93 -17.60 -5.40
N ASN A 222 -20.97 -16.91 -4.26
CA ASN A 222 -22.21 -16.58 -3.53
C ASN A 222 -22.75 -15.17 -3.82
N GLN A 223 -22.23 -14.47 -4.83
CA GLN A 223 -22.64 -13.10 -5.19
C GLN A 223 -22.55 -12.08 -4.03
N ARG A 224 -21.62 -12.30 -3.12
CA ARG A 224 -21.32 -11.40 -2.00
C ARG A 224 -20.12 -10.53 -2.36
N GLN A 225 -20.12 -9.29 -1.91
CA GLN A 225 -19.11 -8.31 -2.32
C GLN A 225 -17.79 -8.47 -1.58
N ILE A 226 -16.68 -8.51 -2.33
CA ILE A 226 -15.35 -8.32 -1.77
C ILE A 226 -14.67 -7.09 -2.39
N VAL A 227 -14.09 -6.24 -1.53
CA VAL A 227 -13.35 -5.03 -1.91
C VAL A 227 -11.92 -5.16 -1.40
N LEU A 228 -10.96 -4.92 -2.26
CA LEU A 228 -9.54 -5.09 -1.93
C LEU A 228 -8.78 -3.82 -2.32
N CYS A 229 -7.84 -3.40 -1.47
CA CYS A 229 -6.95 -2.28 -1.78
C CYS A 229 -5.49 -2.68 -1.77
N SER A 230 -4.70 -2.03 -2.66
CA SER A 230 -3.25 -2.20 -2.74
C SER A 230 -2.55 -0.88 -3.09
N ASP A 231 -1.27 -0.80 -2.78
CA ASP A 231 -0.40 0.29 -3.24
C ASP A 231 0.03 0.14 -4.71
N ARG A 232 -0.21 -1.04 -5.32
CA ARG A 232 0.18 -1.40 -6.70
C ARG A 232 -0.80 -2.37 -7.35
N THR A 233 -0.66 -2.57 -8.68
CA THR A 233 -1.48 -3.49 -9.46
C THR A 233 -1.26 -4.96 -9.04
N PRO A 234 -2.24 -5.87 -9.29
CA PRO A 234 -2.03 -7.29 -9.04
C PRO A 234 -0.82 -7.90 -9.77
N THR A 235 -0.52 -7.42 -10.97
CA THR A 235 0.64 -7.86 -11.77
C THR A 235 1.98 -7.42 -11.18
N GLN A 236 1.99 -6.35 -10.40
CA GLN A 236 3.18 -5.85 -9.69
C GLN A 236 3.39 -6.53 -8.33
N LEU A 237 2.43 -7.32 -7.85
CA LEU A 237 2.55 -8.13 -6.64
C LEU A 237 3.32 -9.43 -6.96
N SER A 238 4.63 -9.28 -7.22
CA SER A 238 5.50 -10.33 -7.79
C SER A 238 5.58 -11.62 -6.97
N LYS A 239 5.27 -11.54 -5.67
CA LYS A 239 5.29 -12.69 -4.73
C LYS A 239 3.88 -13.18 -4.39
N PHE A 240 2.87 -12.81 -5.17
CA PHE A 240 1.54 -13.39 -5.09
C PHE A 240 1.44 -14.63 -5.97
N GLN A 241 0.63 -15.59 -5.51
CA GLN A 241 0.33 -16.79 -6.29
C GLN A 241 -0.42 -16.39 -7.58
N PRO A 242 -0.04 -16.94 -8.77
CA PRO A 242 -0.66 -16.59 -10.04
C PRO A 242 -2.20 -16.75 -10.06
N ARG A 243 -2.71 -17.79 -9.37
CA ARG A 243 -4.15 -18.04 -9.23
C ARG A 243 -4.88 -16.90 -8.50
N LEU A 244 -4.25 -16.33 -7.45
CA LEU A 244 -4.82 -15.18 -6.72
C LEU A 244 -4.80 -13.93 -7.58
N VAL A 245 -3.68 -13.65 -8.26
CA VAL A 245 -3.56 -12.53 -9.21
C VAL A 245 -4.66 -12.59 -10.27
N SER A 246 -4.87 -13.76 -10.89
CA SER A 246 -5.92 -13.96 -11.90
C SER A 246 -7.32 -13.65 -11.35
N ARG A 247 -7.62 -14.04 -10.12
CA ARG A 247 -8.92 -13.75 -9.49
C ARG A 247 -9.10 -12.28 -9.15
N LEU A 248 -8.03 -11.61 -8.72
CA LEU A 248 -8.05 -10.16 -8.47
C LEU A 248 -8.35 -9.36 -9.75
N GLN A 249 -7.89 -9.86 -10.92
CA GLN A 249 -8.10 -9.23 -12.22
C GLN A 249 -9.46 -9.50 -12.84
N MET A 250 -10.24 -10.44 -12.30
CA MET A 250 -11.52 -10.84 -12.88
C MET A 250 -12.62 -9.77 -12.73
N GLY A 251 -12.55 -8.96 -11.69
CA GLY A 251 -13.54 -7.94 -11.37
C GLY A 251 -13.18 -6.53 -11.87
N LEU A 252 -13.76 -5.52 -11.24
CA LEU A 252 -13.47 -4.14 -11.53
C LEU A 252 -12.18 -3.68 -10.86
N MET A 253 -11.17 -3.35 -11.66
CA MET A 253 -9.89 -2.81 -11.17
C MET A 253 -9.81 -1.32 -11.47
N VAL A 254 -9.68 -0.49 -10.45
CA VAL A 254 -9.62 0.96 -10.60
C VAL A 254 -8.35 1.52 -9.99
N LYS A 255 -7.70 2.37 -10.76
CA LYS A 255 -6.51 3.11 -10.35
C LYS A 255 -6.91 4.43 -9.71
N VAL A 256 -6.35 4.71 -8.54
CA VAL A 256 -6.39 6.05 -7.94
C VAL A 256 -5.04 6.70 -8.19
N ASP A 257 -5.02 7.72 -9.02
CA ASP A 257 -3.80 8.43 -9.38
C ASP A 257 -3.44 9.55 -8.39
N ASN A 258 -2.28 10.17 -8.58
CA ASN A 258 -1.88 11.33 -7.80
C ASN A 258 -2.72 12.55 -8.21
N PRO A 259 -3.27 13.29 -7.24
CA PRO A 259 -4.00 14.51 -7.53
C PRO A 259 -3.08 15.57 -8.14
N ASP A 260 -3.64 16.38 -9.02
CA ASP A 260 -3.00 17.59 -9.49
C ASP A 260 -2.89 18.65 -8.36
N LEU A 261 -2.19 19.74 -8.62
CA LEU A 261 -2.00 20.81 -7.64
C LEU A 261 -3.31 21.45 -7.20
N GLN A 262 -4.25 21.62 -8.14
CA GLN A 262 -5.55 22.22 -7.85
C GLN A 262 -6.37 21.32 -6.91
N THR A 263 -6.42 20.03 -7.18
CA THR A 263 -7.14 19.09 -6.31
C THR A 263 -6.46 18.94 -4.94
N LYS A 264 -5.12 18.95 -4.87
CA LYS A 264 -4.42 19.01 -3.59
C LYS A 264 -4.79 20.26 -2.78
N PHE A 265 -4.93 21.38 -3.47
CA PHE A 265 -5.35 22.65 -2.85
C PHE A 265 -6.76 22.55 -2.26
N GLU A 266 -7.73 22.04 -3.03
CA GLU A 266 -9.12 21.83 -2.56
C GLU A 266 -9.18 20.85 -1.37
N ILE A 267 -8.42 19.75 -1.42
CA ILE A 267 -8.31 18.81 -0.30
C ILE A 267 -7.73 19.48 0.94
N ALA A 268 -6.67 20.28 0.79
CA ALA A 268 -6.04 21.00 1.89
C ALA A 268 -7.00 22.01 2.51
N LYS A 269 -7.72 22.76 1.67
CA LYS A 269 -8.71 23.77 2.08
C LYS A 269 -9.87 23.14 2.83
N ALA A 270 -10.45 22.08 2.28
CA ALA A 270 -11.53 21.33 2.93
C ALA A 270 -11.08 20.76 4.29
N PHE A 271 -9.88 20.20 4.34
CA PHE A 271 -9.35 19.63 5.58
C PHE A 271 -9.01 20.68 6.63
N ALA A 272 -8.49 21.85 6.24
CA ALA A 272 -8.25 22.97 7.13
C ALA A 272 -9.56 23.52 7.72
N LEU A 273 -10.59 23.70 6.89
CA LEU A 273 -11.92 24.13 7.32
C LEU A 273 -12.56 23.15 8.31
N LYS A 274 -12.46 21.83 8.02
CA LYS A 274 -12.97 20.77 8.92
C LYS A 274 -12.30 20.83 10.30
N ASN A 275 -11.04 21.23 10.38
CA ASN A 275 -10.31 21.40 11.65
C ASN A 275 -10.51 22.79 12.28
N GLY A 276 -11.49 23.55 11.83
CA GLY A 276 -11.79 24.88 12.38
C GLY A 276 -10.72 25.94 12.08
N MET A 277 -9.92 25.73 11.05
CA MET A 277 -8.83 26.63 10.65
C MET A 277 -9.06 27.20 9.25
N PRO A 278 -9.69 28.35 9.11
CA PRO A 278 -9.74 29.05 7.84
C PRO A 278 -8.34 29.63 7.51
N LEU A 279 -7.51 28.82 6.84
CA LEU A 279 -6.24 29.27 6.29
C LEU A 279 -6.47 30.07 5.02
N ASP A 280 -5.66 31.13 4.80
CA ASP A 280 -5.70 31.87 3.54
C ASP A 280 -5.13 31.03 2.37
N ASP A 281 -5.50 31.38 1.16
CA ASP A 281 -5.14 30.64 -0.04
C ASP A 281 -3.62 30.59 -0.26
N GLU A 282 -2.87 31.60 0.19
CA GLU A 282 -1.40 31.62 0.11
C GLU A 282 -0.77 30.57 1.03
N SER A 283 -1.23 30.48 2.28
CA SER A 283 -0.80 29.44 3.23
C SER A 283 -1.14 28.04 2.75
N ILE A 284 -2.31 27.84 2.15
CA ILE A 284 -2.71 26.56 1.57
C ILE A 284 -1.80 26.18 0.40
N ARG A 285 -1.47 27.13 -0.48
CA ARG A 285 -0.53 26.88 -1.59
C ARG A 285 0.85 26.49 -1.07
N GLU A 286 1.38 27.19 -0.08
CA GLU A 286 2.67 26.85 0.54
C GLU A 286 2.67 25.41 1.09
N ILE A 287 1.60 25.00 1.79
CA ILE A 287 1.45 23.64 2.31
C ILE A 287 1.43 22.60 1.18
N VAL A 288 0.68 22.86 0.11
CA VAL A 288 0.52 21.96 -1.02
C VAL A 288 1.81 21.81 -1.82
N GLU A 289 2.50 22.91 -2.11
CA GLU A 289 3.76 22.92 -2.85
C GLU A 289 4.90 22.22 -2.10
N ALA A 290 4.90 22.32 -0.77
CA ALA A 290 5.87 21.64 0.09
C ALA A 290 5.54 20.16 0.36
N SER A 291 4.42 19.64 -0.18
CA SER A 291 3.92 18.32 0.16
C SER A 291 3.90 17.38 -1.04
N ASP A 292 4.55 16.22 -0.92
CA ASP A 292 4.56 15.20 -1.97
C ASP A 292 3.22 14.45 -2.07
N ASN A 293 2.50 14.30 -0.95
CA ASN A 293 1.27 13.52 -0.86
C ASN A 293 0.25 14.11 0.13
N ILE A 294 -1.00 13.64 0.05
CA ILE A 294 -2.11 14.12 0.90
C ILE A 294 -1.87 13.84 2.39
N ARG A 295 -1.15 12.79 2.77
CA ARG A 295 -0.83 12.51 4.19
C ARG A 295 0.05 13.60 4.78
N THR A 296 1.04 14.04 4.03
CA THR A 296 1.93 15.16 4.44
C THR A 296 1.13 16.44 4.60
N ILE A 297 0.23 16.77 3.66
CA ILE A 297 -0.68 17.91 3.75
C ILE A 297 -1.49 17.86 5.06
N LYS A 298 -2.16 16.74 5.32
CA LYS A 298 -2.95 16.55 6.54
C LYS A 298 -2.08 16.63 7.80
N GLY A 299 -0.87 16.07 7.78
CA GLY A 299 0.09 16.13 8.88
C GLY A 299 0.50 17.58 9.22
N ILE A 300 0.77 18.39 8.19
CA ILE A 300 1.09 19.81 8.37
C ILE A 300 -0.09 20.56 8.97
N ILE A 301 -1.30 20.40 8.40
CA ILE A 301 -2.52 21.06 8.88
C ILE A 301 -2.82 20.67 10.34
N ASN A 302 -2.72 19.39 10.69
CA ASN A 302 -2.90 18.93 12.07
C ASN A 302 -1.88 19.55 13.03
N LYS A 303 -0.63 19.69 12.60
CA LYS A 303 0.42 20.31 13.42
C LYS A 303 0.18 21.82 13.60
N ILE A 304 -0.33 22.49 12.57
CA ILE A 304 -0.76 23.88 12.64
C ILE A 304 -1.94 23.99 13.64
N ALA A 305 -2.97 23.13 13.54
CA ALA A 305 -4.11 23.10 14.46
C ALA A 305 -3.65 22.93 15.91
N PHE A 306 -2.78 21.98 16.16
CA PHE A 306 -2.24 21.70 17.50
C PHE A 306 -1.50 22.91 18.09
N LYS A 307 -0.70 23.60 17.28
CA LYS A 307 0.02 24.81 17.75
C LYS A 307 -0.91 26.02 17.95
N ASN A 308 -2.02 26.10 17.22
CA ASN A 308 -2.98 27.21 17.29
C ASN A 308 -3.87 27.19 18.54
N THR A 309 -4.05 26.06 19.17
CA THR A 309 -4.78 26.00 20.47
C THR A 309 -4.15 26.92 21.53
N LYS A 310 -2.94 27.46 21.27
CA LYS A 310 -2.19 28.30 22.23
C LYS A 310 -1.91 29.74 21.78
N LYS A 311 -1.99 30.11 20.47
CA LYS A 311 -1.76 31.45 19.93
C LYS A 311 -2.30 31.57 18.50
N ALA A 312 -2.73 32.78 18.07
CA ALA A 312 -3.13 33.07 16.69
C ALA A 312 -2.04 32.65 15.67
N VAL A 313 -2.46 32.09 14.53
CA VAL A 313 -1.51 31.64 13.48
C VAL A 313 -0.92 32.83 12.80
N ASP A 314 0.36 33.06 13.01
CA ASP A 314 1.15 33.96 12.20
C ASP A 314 1.71 33.19 10.98
N LYS A 315 1.73 33.84 9.80
CA LYS A 315 2.28 33.23 8.55
C LYS A 315 3.70 32.70 8.74
N SER A 316 4.53 33.38 9.53
CA SER A 316 5.89 32.93 9.85
C SER A 316 5.92 31.59 10.57
N ASN A 317 4.90 31.30 11.39
CA ASN A 317 4.75 30.02 12.07
C ASN A 317 4.28 28.90 11.13
N ILE A 318 3.45 29.22 10.13
CA ILE A 318 3.01 28.24 9.11
C ILE A 318 4.24 27.77 8.32
N SER A 319 5.01 28.67 7.75
CA SER A 319 6.22 28.35 7.00
C SER A 319 7.23 27.53 7.82
N LYS A 320 7.34 27.80 9.13
CA LYS A 320 8.19 27.01 10.03
C LYS A 320 7.66 25.58 10.21
N ILE A 321 6.34 25.42 10.38
CA ILE A 321 5.71 24.10 10.56
C ILE A 321 5.78 23.28 9.26
N VAL A 322 5.53 23.92 8.12
CA VAL A 322 5.68 23.30 6.80
C VAL A 322 7.06 22.68 6.67
N ARG A 323 8.11 23.43 7.00
CA ARG A 323 9.49 22.96 6.99
C ARG A 323 9.74 21.77 7.93
N GLU A 324 9.24 21.87 9.15
CA GLU A 324 9.44 20.82 10.16
C GLU A 324 8.78 19.47 9.78
N VAL A 325 7.68 19.49 9.03
CA VAL A 325 6.91 18.27 8.68
C VAL A 325 7.25 17.71 7.32
N SER A 326 7.46 18.60 6.32
CA SER A 326 7.80 18.16 4.96
C SER A 326 9.23 17.62 4.84
N GLY A 327 10.07 17.85 5.86
CA GLY A 327 11.51 17.55 5.77
C GLY A 327 12.23 18.41 4.72
N VAL A 328 11.49 19.28 4.04
CA VAL A 328 12.06 20.29 3.15
C VAL A 328 12.57 21.39 4.06
N GLU A 329 13.85 21.39 4.37
CA GLU A 329 14.53 22.61 4.79
C GLU A 329 14.41 23.64 3.65
N ILE A 330 13.29 24.36 3.59
CA ILE A 330 13.23 25.60 2.86
C ILE A 330 14.14 26.54 3.67
N ARG A 331 15.40 26.62 3.29
CA ARG A 331 16.34 27.57 3.87
C ARG A 331 15.74 28.95 3.71
N ASN A 332 15.52 29.62 4.83
CA ASN A 332 15.04 30.98 4.88
C ASN A 332 15.80 31.85 3.86
N PHE A 333 15.05 32.42 2.93
CA PHE A 333 15.47 33.52 2.06
C PHE A 333 15.59 34.83 2.86
N GLN A 334 16.20 34.80 4.05
CA GLN A 334 16.67 35.99 4.77
C GLN A 334 18.10 35.78 5.23
N GLY A 335 18.95 35.40 4.30
CA GLY A 335 20.37 35.18 4.56
C GLY A 335 21.09 34.58 3.38
N LYS A 336 21.14 35.29 2.26
CA LYS A 336 22.13 35.20 1.19
C LYS A 336 22.76 33.85 0.90
N ASN A 337 22.23 33.15 -0.11
CA ASN A 337 22.96 32.76 -1.31
C ASN A 337 21.91 32.51 -2.42
N ILE A 338 21.38 33.62 -2.99
CA ILE A 338 20.71 33.57 -4.29
C ILE A 338 21.82 33.24 -5.28
N VAL A 339 21.96 31.94 -5.59
CA VAL A 339 22.80 31.53 -6.71
C VAL A 339 22.04 31.97 -7.96
N GLU A 340 22.48 33.07 -8.56
CA GLU A 340 21.93 33.57 -9.81
C GLU A 340 22.21 32.56 -10.94
N LYS A 341 21.32 32.51 -11.96
CA LYS A 341 21.45 31.62 -13.12
C LYS A 341 22.87 31.63 -13.71
N GLU A 342 23.46 32.82 -13.82
CA GLU A 342 24.81 33.00 -14.40
C GLU A 342 25.90 32.31 -13.56
N ILE A 343 25.87 32.51 -12.24
CA ILE A 343 26.83 31.87 -11.31
C ILE A 343 26.70 30.34 -11.36
N PHE A 344 25.48 29.86 -11.42
CA PHE A 344 25.21 28.42 -11.50
C PHE A 344 25.66 27.82 -12.81
N PHE A 345 25.38 28.49 -13.93
CA PHE A 345 25.81 28.03 -15.25
C PHE A 345 27.33 28.08 -15.43
N ASN A 346 27.99 29.04 -14.84
CA ASN A 346 29.46 29.10 -14.79
C ASN A 346 30.04 27.93 -13.98
N ALA A 347 29.44 27.57 -12.84
CA ALA A 347 29.87 26.42 -12.05
C ALA A 347 29.69 25.10 -12.83
N LEU A 348 28.57 24.92 -13.53
CA LEU A 348 28.34 23.79 -14.42
C LEU A 348 29.36 23.77 -15.56
N ALA A 349 29.61 24.91 -16.18
CA ALA A 349 30.59 25.05 -17.27
C ALA A 349 31.99 24.58 -16.86
N MET A 350 32.44 24.98 -15.67
CA MET A 350 33.74 24.60 -15.12
C MET A 350 33.86 23.07 -14.87
N ILE A 351 32.82 22.43 -14.33
CA ILE A 351 32.87 21.00 -13.99
C ILE A 351 32.77 20.12 -15.24
N PHE A 352 31.91 20.51 -16.17
CA PHE A 352 31.60 19.71 -17.34
C PHE A 352 32.40 20.12 -18.58
N ASP A 353 33.28 21.12 -18.46
CA ASP A 353 34.08 21.63 -19.58
C ASP A 353 33.21 21.91 -20.82
N VAL A 354 32.23 22.82 -20.64
CA VAL A 354 31.29 23.34 -21.64
C VAL A 354 31.13 24.83 -21.44
N SER A 355 30.72 25.59 -22.46
CA SER A 355 30.41 27.01 -22.21
C SER A 355 29.05 27.22 -21.62
N PRO A 356 28.83 28.28 -20.77
CA PRO A 356 27.52 28.63 -20.25
C PRO A 356 26.46 28.84 -21.35
N ALA A 357 26.88 29.43 -22.47
CA ALA A 357 26.02 29.67 -23.63
C ALA A 357 25.55 28.34 -24.29
N GLU A 358 26.37 27.31 -24.30
CA GLU A 358 25.98 25.98 -24.81
C GLU A 358 24.98 25.29 -23.90
N ILE A 359 25.04 25.52 -22.58
CA ILE A 359 24.07 24.98 -21.62
C ILE A 359 22.68 25.54 -21.91
N ASP A 360 22.58 26.85 -22.21
CA ASP A 360 21.32 27.54 -22.52
C ASP A 360 20.81 27.25 -23.95
N ALA A 361 21.72 26.93 -24.88
CA ALA A 361 21.39 26.71 -26.28
C ALA A 361 20.55 25.42 -26.51
N LYS A 362 19.90 25.33 -27.69
CA LYS A 362 19.13 24.15 -28.12
C LYS A 362 20.00 22.98 -28.64
N LEU A 363 21.32 23.10 -28.58
CA LEU A 363 22.25 22.06 -29.03
C LEU A 363 22.06 20.74 -28.25
N ARG A 364 22.19 19.59 -28.99
CA ARG A 364 21.98 18.25 -28.41
C ARG A 364 23.22 17.39 -28.61
N THR A 365 24.18 17.48 -27.70
CA THR A 365 25.27 16.50 -27.58
C THR A 365 25.05 15.67 -26.30
N ALA A 366 25.61 14.47 -26.24
CA ALA A 366 25.52 13.61 -25.05
C ALA A 366 26.08 14.33 -23.81
N LYS A 367 27.21 15.06 -23.97
CA LYS A 367 27.84 15.86 -22.90
C LYS A 367 26.92 16.94 -22.37
N LEU A 368 26.34 17.76 -23.24
CA LEU A 368 25.40 18.83 -22.86
C LEU A 368 24.09 18.29 -22.25
N SER A 369 23.61 17.16 -22.76
CA SER A 369 22.42 16.50 -22.21
C SER A 369 22.67 16.07 -20.76
N ASN A 370 23.82 15.43 -20.48
CA ASN A 370 24.19 15.03 -19.13
C ASN A 370 24.40 16.22 -18.21
N THR A 371 25.10 17.27 -18.66
CA THR A 371 25.32 18.52 -17.91
C THR A 371 23.99 19.14 -17.49
N ARG A 372 23.03 19.25 -18.41
CA ARG A 372 21.71 19.81 -18.13
C ARG A 372 20.93 18.94 -17.15
N GLN A 373 20.94 17.62 -17.30
CA GLN A 373 20.24 16.70 -16.40
C GLN A 373 20.78 16.84 -14.97
N ILE A 374 22.07 16.82 -14.77
CA ILE A 374 22.69 17.02 -13.44
C ILE A 374 22.43 18.41 -12.91
N GLY A 375 22.50 19.44 -13.76
CA GLY A 375 22.17 20.82 -13.38
C GLY A 375 20.72 20.98 -12.94
N MET A 376 19.74 20.42 -13.66
CA MET A 376 18.32 20.44 -13.29
C MET A 376 18.08 19.74 -11.95
N PHE A 377 18.67 18.57 -11.76
CA PHE A 377 18.60 17.83 -10.50
C PHE A 377 19.21 18.64 -9.35
N PHE A 378 20.40 19.23 -9.56
CA PHE A 378 21.06 20.04 -8.55
C PHE A 378 20.26 21.27 -8.18
N ALA A 379 19.73 21.99 -9.18
CA ALA A 379 18.87 23.15 -8.95
C ALA A 379 17.62 22.80 -8.15
N ARG A 380 17.02 21.63 -8.41
CA ARG A 380 15.86 21.14 -7.65
C ARG A 380 16.23 20.78 -6.21
N LYS A 381 17.27 19.94 -6.04
CA LYS A 381 17.60 19.32 -4.75
C LYS A 381 18.37 20.24 -3.81
N TYR A 382 19.29 21.05 -4.34
CA TYR A 382 20.23 21.82 -3.53
C TYR A 382 20.01 23.33 -3.58
N LEU A 383 19.37 23.87 -4.64
CA LEU A 383 19.02 25.29 -4.73
C LEU A 383 17.54 25.56 -4.42
N GLY A 384 16.72 24.51 -4.21
CA GLY A 384 15.31 24.63 -3.87
C GLY A 384 14.41 25.22 -4.98
N LYS A 385 14.88 25.24 -6.24
CA LYS A 385 14.13 25.79 -7.36
C LYS A 385 12.93 24.93 -7.73
N THR A 386 11.82 25.56 -8.10
CA THR A 386 10.64 24.88 -8.65
C THR A 386 10.91 24.30 -10.04
N PHE A 387 10.14 23.32 -10.48
CA PHE A 387 10.30 22.78 -11.83
C PHE A 387 10.04 23.83 -12.92
N ALA A 388 9.17 24.80 -12.65
CA ALA A 388 8.89 25.92 -13.55
C ALA A 388 10.14 26.83 -13.70
N GLU A 389 10.72 27.29 -12.58
CA GLU A 389 11.95 28.11 -12.58
C GLU A 389 13.13 27.38 -13.26
N ILE A 390 13.25 26.06 -13.01
CA ILE A 390 14.28 25.23 -13.66
C ILE A 390 14.02 25.16 -15.17
N GLY A 391 12.75 25.01 -15.58
CA GLY A 391 12.34 25.04 -16.96
C GLY A 391 12.74 26.34 -17.67
N GLU A 392 12.51 27.49 -17.01
CA GLU A 392 12.94 28.82 -17.49
C GLU A 392 14.47 28.92 -17.59
N TRP A 393 15.19 28.43 -16.58
CA TRP A 393 16.66 28.49 -16.58
C TRP A 393 17.28 27.72 -17.74
N PHE A 394 16.76 26.53 -18.05
CA PHE A 394 17.33 25.64 -19.04
C PHE A 394 16.60 25.64 -20.41
N GLY A 395 15.56 26.48 -20.56
CA GLY A 395 14.75 26.53 -21.78
C GLY A 395 14.08 25.17 -22.10
N ARG A 396 13.49 24.52 -21.08
CA ARG A 396 12.87 23.19 -21.17
C ARG A 396 11.47 23.19 -20.55
N ASP A 397 10.61 22.32 -21.08
CA ASP A 397 9.29 22.09 -20.51
C ASP A 397 9.36 21.33 -19.18
N HIS A 398 8.28 21.42 -18.41
CA HIS A 398 8.13 20.83 -17.09
C HIS A 398 8.40 19.30 -17.11
N SER A 399 7.88 18.59 -18.10
CA SER A 399 8.04 17.12 -18.19
C SER A 399 9.49 16.72 -18.45
N SER A 400 10.21 17.47 -19.27
CA SER A 400 11.65 17.29 -19.50
C SER A 400 12.48 17.50 -18.23
N VAL A 401 12.13 18.49 -17.41
CA VAL A 401 12.82 18.76 -16.13
C VAL A 401 12.56 17.62 -15.13
N VAL A 402 11.31 17.19 -14.98
CA VAL A 402 10.95 16.09 -14.10
C VAL A 402 11.65 14.79 -14.50
N TYR A 403 11.68 14.49 -15.80
CA TYR A 403 12.38 13.31 -16.31
C TYR A 403 13.88 13.36 -16.00
N ALA A 404 14.53 14.51 -16.24
CA ALA A 404 15.94 14.70 -15.96
C ALA A 404 16.27 14.50 -14.47
N CYS A 405 15.46 15.05 -13.58
CA CYS A 405 15.63 14.89 -12.14
C CYS A 405 15.51 13.42 -11.71
N LYS A 406 14.48 12.72 -12.14
CA LYS A 406 14.29 11.29 -11.83
C LYS A 406 15.45 10.42 -12.32
N LYS A 407 15.94 10.66 -13.55
CA LYS A 407 17.03 9.90 -14.14
C LYS A 407 18.34 10.07 -13.36
N VAL A 408 18.67 11.29 -12.93
CA VAL A 408 19.87 11.56 -12.13
C VAL A 408 19.72 10.98 -10.72
N GLU A 409 18.55 11.10 -10.11
CA GLU A 409 18.25 10.52 -8.80
C GLU A 409 18.45 9.01 -8.80
N GLU A 410 17.98 8.33 -9.84
CA GLU A 410 18.20 6.89 -10.00
C GLU A 410 19.67 6.54 -10.17
N SER A 411 20.42 7.33 -10.97
CA SER A 411 21.86 7.17 -11.14
C SER A 411 22.62 7.32 -9.82
N VAL A 412 22.22 8.25 -8.99
CA VAL A 412 22.77 8.43 -7.63
C VAL A 412 22.45 7.23 -6.74
N ARG A 413 21.19 6.71 -6.80
CA ARG A 413 20.74 5.55 -6.02
C ARG A 413 21.48 4.26 -6.38
N ILE A 414 21.75 4.03 -7.65
CA ILE A 414 22.50 2.85 -8.16
C ILE A 414 24.01 2.94 -7.84
N GLY A 415 24.47 4.07 -7.29
CA GLY A 415 25.85 4.23 -6.87
C GLY A 415 26.80 4.71 -7.98
N ASN A 416 26.32 5.41 -9.01
CA ASN A 416 27.19 5.97 -10.04
C ASN A 416 28.18 6.99 -9.43
N GLY A 417 29.42 6.56 -9.20
CA GLY A 417 30.45 7.36 -8.55
C GLY A 417 30.80 8.65 -9.28
N MET A 418 30.68 8.67 -10.62
CA MET A 418 30.97 9.86 -11.44
C MET A 418 29.92 10.96 -11.20
N VAL A 419 28.64 10.60 -11.21
CA VAL A 419 27.55 11.56 -10.95
C VAL A 419 27.62 12.09 -9.53
N LYS A 420 27.90 11.25 -8.54
CA LYS A 420 28.10 11.65 -7.14
C LYS A 420 29.28 12.64 -7.01
N LYS A 421 30.39 12.36 -7.65
CA LYS A 421 31.57 13.25 -7.65
C LYS A 421 31.25 14.63 -8.23
N GLN A 422 30.53 14.68 -9.34
CA GLN A 422 30.14 15.94 -9.99
C GLN A 422 29.19 16.78 -9.12
N ILE A 423 28.24 16.13 -8.42
CA ILE A 423 27.36 16.79 -7.47
C ILE A 423 28.16 17.40 -6.30
N ILE A 424 29.12 16.64 -5.75
CA ILE A 424 29.99 17.12 -4.65
C ILE A 424 30.81 18.34 -5.12
N GLN A 425 31.37 18.29 -6.32
CA GLN A 425 32.12 19.41 -6.89
C GLN A 425 31.24 20.67 -7.04
N LEU A 426 29.98 20.52 -7.47
CA LEU A 426 29.04 21.64 -7.54
C LEU A 426 28.75 22.24 -6.16
N GLN A 427 28.60 21.40 -5.13
CA GLN A 427 28.42 21.86 -3.75
C GLN A 427 29.63 22.65 -3.26
N GLU A 428 30.84 22.20 -3.58
CA GLU A 428 32.09 22.87 -3.18
C GLU A 428 32.25 24.24 -3.87
N ILE A 429 32.05 24.30 -5.20
CA ILE A 429 32.18 25.56 -5.98
C ILE A 429 31.15 26.60 -5.52
N LEU A 430 29.90 26.16 -5.31
CA LEU A 430 28.81 27.01 -4.91
C LEU A 430 28.78 27.28 -3.39
N LYS A 431 29.76 26.75 -2.62
CA LYS A 431 29.86 26.86 -1.15
C LYS A 431 28.59 26.40 -0.43
N ILE A 432 27.90 25.39 -0.95
CA ILE A 432 26.73 24.80 -0.35
C ILE A 432 27.24 23.70 0.61
N ARG A 433 26.90 23.80 1.92
CA ARG A 433 27.36 22.83 2.94
C ARG A 433 26.91 21.41 2.58
N LYS A 434 27.82 20.44 2.77
CA LYS A 434 27.50 19.00 2.74
C LYS A 434 26.47 18.72 3.84
N GLU A 435 25.33 18.15 3.49
CA GLU A 435 24.53 17.41 4.46
C GLU A 435 25.26 16.10 4.75
N GLU A 436 25.69 15.90 5.99
CA GLU A 436 26.06 14.60 6.52
C GLU A 436 24.78 13.77 6.63
N SER A 437 24.82 12.56 6.05
CA SER A 437 23.82 11.50 6.09
C SER A 437 22.69 11.55 5.03
N ALA A 438 22.89 10.76 4.02
CA ALA A 438 22.06 9.72 3.41
C ALA A 438 22.59 9.37 2.02
N ILE A 439 23.65 8.60 1.98
CA ILE A 439 24.02 7.82 0.80
C ILE A 439 24.04 6.36 1.21
#